data_1c63c088e5d0723205430fc929f5ab03
#
_entry.id   1c63c088e5d0723205430fc929f5ab03
#
_cell.length_a   1.000
_cell.length_b   1.000
_cell.length_c   1.000
_cell.angle_alpha   90.00
_cell.angle_beta   90.00
_cell.angle_gamma   90.00
#
_symmetry.space_group_name_H-M   'P 1'
#
loop_
_entity.id
_entity.type
_entity.pdbx_description
1 polymer ?
#
loop_
_entity_poly.entity_id
_entity_poly.type
_entity_poly.pdbx_seq_one_letter_code
_entity_poly.pdbx_strand_id
1 'polypeptide(L)'
;MKIQKHMRVLFYSLITAAIIAAPGAWSVLAQDKAPAKPSAEEAPYKPKSKRELQRQLTPLQFEVTQNEVTEPAFKNRYWNNKKKGVYKCVVCDRTLFTSNTKYKSGTGWPSFYMPYKSANVAFRKDNRFFYTRTEVHCSRCEAHLGHVFDDGPKPSGKRYCMNSAAMKFSSNLPKSETPLKEKETK
;
A
#
# COMPACT_ATOMS: atom_id res chain seq x y z
N MET A 1 -35.37 -35.38 -57.52
CA MET A 1 -35.35 -36.61 -58.31
C MET A 1 -34.18 -37.46 -57.82
N LYS A 2 -34.49 -38.71 -57.35
CA LYS A 2 -33.61 -39.86 -56.98
C LYS A 2 -32.75 -39.64 -55.73
N ILE A 3 -33.07 -40.16 -54.52
CA ILE A 3 -33.20 -41.51 -54.01
C ILE A 3 -31.95 -42.37 -54.27
N GLN A 4 -31.29 -42.79 -53.19
CA GLN A 4 -30.90 -44.17 -52.79
C GLN A 4 -29.90 -44.11 -51.66
N LYS A 5 -30.19 -44.53 -50.43
CA LYS A 5 -30.28 -45.86 -49.79
C LYS A 5 -29.04 -46.74 -50.00
N HIS A 6 -28.47 -47.14 -48.90
CA HIS A 6 -28.14 -48.45 -48.33
C HIS A 6 -27.01 -48.26 -47.30
N MET A 7 -27.09 -48.62 -46.07
CA MET A 7 -27.40 -49.86 -45.37
C MET A 7 -26.11 -50.48 -44.81
N ARG A 8 -26.09 -50.55 -43.51
CA ARG A 8 -25.48 -51.49 -42.56
C ARG A 8 -24.04 -52.01 -42.77
N VAL A 9 -23.23 -51.95 -41.75
CA VAL A 9 -22.75 -53.19 -41.05
C VAL A 9 -22.24 -52.78 -39.64
N LEU A 10 -22.73 -53.54 -38.65
CA LEU A 10 -22.23 -53.58 -37.27
C LEU A 10 -20.90 -54.34 -37.23
N PHE A 11 -19.94 -53.79 -36.49
CA PHE A 11 -18.89 -54.64 -35.88
C PHE A 11 -18.73 -54.18 -34.42
N TYR A 12 -19.14 -55.06 -33.53
CA TYR A 12 -18.73 -55.10 -32.13
C TYR A 12 -17.26 -55.49 -32.07
N SER A 13 -16.45 -54.70 -31.39
CA SER A 13 -15.18 -55.16 -30.89
C SER A 13 -14.95 -54.57 -29.50
N LEU A 14 -15.03 -55.46 -28.53
CA LEU A 14 -14.66 -55.26 -27.15
C LEU A 14 -13.16 -55.01 -27.07
N ILE A 15 -12.75 -53.86 -26.61
CA ILE A 15 -11.38 -53.62 -26.13
C ILE A 15 -11.45 -53.02 -24.75
N THR A 16 -10.91 -53.77 -23.83
CA THR A 16 -10.74 -53.54 -22.41
C THR A 16 -10.10 -52.22 -22.09
N ALA A 17 -10.76 -51.45 -21.22
CA ALA A 17 -10.25 -50.21 -20.66
C ALA A 17 -9.10 -50.50 -19.69
N ALA A 18 -7.92 -50.05 -20.02
CA ALA A 18 -6.84 -49.83 -19.04
C ALA A 18 -7.02 -48.46 -18.40
N ILE A 19 -7.37 -48.43 -17.12
CA ILE A 19 -7.42 -47.23 -16.31
C ILE A 19 -5.98 -46.79 -16.02
N ILE A 20 -5.48 -45.81 -16.73
CA ILE A 20 -4.25 -45.10 -16.36
C ILE A 20 -4.66 -44.01 -15.39
N ALA A 21 -4.34 -44.19 -14.10
CA ALA A 21 -4.46 -43.19 -13.08
C ALA A 21 -3.48 -42.04 -13.38
N ALA A 22 -3.98 -40.88 -13.76
CA ALA A 22 -3.20 -39.64 -13.84
C ALA A 22 -2.91 -39.14 -12.43
N PRO A 23 -1.65 -38.72 -12.11
CA PRO A 23 -1.33 -38.15 -10.84
C PRO A 23 -1.97 -36.77 -10.70
N GLY A 24 -2.53 -36.51 -9.53
CA GLY A 24 -3.36 -35.38 -9.18
C GLY A 24 -2.78 -34.01 -9.55
N ALA A 25 -3.61 -33.23 -10.17
CA ALA A 25 -3.44 -31.79 -10.25
C ALA A 25 -3.48 -31.21 -8.82
N TRP A 26 -2.35 -30.78 -8.32
CA TRP A 26 -2.30 -29.97 -7.12
C TRP A 26 -2.90 -28.61 -7.45
N SER A 27 -4.14 -28.42 -7.05
CA SER A 27 -4.74 -27.09 -6.99
C SER A 27 -3.98 -26.29 -5.95
N VAL A 28 -3.10 -25.41 -6.42
CA VAL A 28 -2.53 -24.35 -5.59
C VAL A 28 -3.68 -23.40 -5.28
N LEU A 29 -4.35 -23.64 -4.14
CA LEU A 29 -5.25 -22.67 -3.57
C LEU A 29 -4.40 -21.45 -3.21
N ALA A 30 -4.56 -20.38 -3.98
CA ALA A 30 -4.10 -19.06 -3.61
C ALA A 30 -4.78 -18.72 -2.28
N GLN A 31 -4.05 -18.87 -1.18
CA GLN A 31 -4.49 -18.39 0.10
C GLN A 31 -4.46 -16.86 0.04
N ASP A 32 -5.62 -16.24 -0.16
CA ASP A 32 -5.85 -14.85 0.16
C ASP A 32 -5.46 -14.64 1.63
N LYS A 33 -4.26 -14.10 1.82
CA LYS A 33 -3.77 -13.77 3.14
C LYS A 33 -4.68 -12.66 3.67
N ALA A 34 -5.62 -13.03 4.54
CA ALA A 34 -6.41 -12.11 5.32
C ALA A 34 -5.51 -11.00 5.91
N PRO A 35 -5.98 -9.75 6.01
CA PRO A 35 -5.20 -8.66 6.56
C PRO A 35 -4.70 -9.05 7.96
N ALA A 36 -3.38 -8.96 8.16
CA ALA A 36 -2.74 -9.33 9.41
C ALA A 36 -3.40 -8.56 10.57
N LYS A 37 -3.85 -9.30 11.60
CA LYS A 37 -4.34 -8.72 12.85
C LYS A 37 -3.35 -7.65 13.34
N PRO A 38 -3.81 -6.49 13.84
CA PRO A 38 -2.94 -5.47 14.40
C PRO A 38 -2.11 -6.10 15.54
N SER A 39 -0.79 -5.88 15.48
CA SER A 39 0.13 -6.36 16.51
C SER A 39 -0.26 -5.80 17.89
N ALA A 40 -0.15 -6.63 18.92
CA ALA A 40 -0.70 -6.45 20.28
C ALA A 40 -0.10 -5.29 21.12
N GLU A 41 0.45 -4.23 20.53
CA GLU A 41 1.23 -3.21 21.27
C GLU A 41 0.76 -1.76 21.10
N GLU A 42 -0.36 -1.53 20.40
CA GLU A 42 -0.90 -0.18 20.29
C GLU A 42 -2.25 -0.08 21.03
N ALA A 43 -2.29 0.74 22.08
CA ALA A 43 -3.54 1.06 22.77
C ALA A 43 -4.65 1.47 21.78
N PRO A 44 -5.95 1.16 22.06
CA PRO A 44 -7.05 1.52 21.19
C PRO A 44 -7.02 3.02 20.87
N TYR A 45 -6.97 3.36 19.58
CA TYR A 45 -7.01 4.75 19.14
C TYR A 45 -8.41 5.33 19.33
N LYS A 46 -8.53 6.41 20.11
CA LYS A 46 -9.76 7.18 20.23
C LYS A 46 -9.75 8.29 19.17
N PRO A 47 -10.67 8.28 18.21
CA PRO A 47 -10.79 9.35 17.22
C PRO A 47 -10.99 10.71 17.89
N LYS A 48 -10.31 11.74 17.37
CA LYS A 48 -10.43 13.11 17.86
C LYS A 48 -11.52 13.85 17.10
N SER A 49 -12.28 14.67 17.77
CA SER A 49 -13.26 15.55 17.14
C SER A 49 -12.56 16.62 16.28
N LYS A 50 -13.28 17.17 15.31
CA LYS A 50 -12.78 18.27 14.45
C LYS A 50 -12.26 19.44 15.27
N ARG A 51 -12.95 19.80 16.36
CA ARG A 51 -12.54 20.89 17.27
C ARG A 51 -11.22 20.58 18.01
N GLU A 52 -11.00 19.34 18.41
CA GLU A 52 -9.74 18.91 19.04
C GLU A 52 -8.60 18.97 18.02
N LEU A 53 -8.83 18.54 16.79
CA LEU A 53 -7.85 18.59 15.71
C LEU A 53 -7.49 20.03 15.34
N GLN A 54 -8.46 20.95 15.28
CA GLN A 54 -8.21 22.39 15.06
C GLN A 54 -7.33 23.02 16.13
N ARG A 55 -7.44 22.56 17.39
CA ARG A 55 -6.57 23.02 18.49
C ARG A 55 -5.19 22.38 18.50
N GLN A 56 -5.09 21.14 18.02
CA GLN A 56 -3.84 20.36 18.02
C GLN A 56 -2.94 20.70 16.84
N LEU A 57 -3.52 20.97 15.67
CA LEU A 57 -2.82 21.11 14.40
C LEU A 57 -2.66 22.58 14.02
N THR A 58 -1.57 22.89 13.31
CA THR A 58 -1.50 24.20 12.63
C THR A 58 -2.56 24.27 11.52
N PRO A 59 -2.96 25.46 11.05
CA PRO A 59 -3.91 25.60 9.96
C PRO A 59 -3.53 24.75 8.74
N LEU A 60 -2.27 24.79 8.28
CA LEU A 60 -1.82 23.98 7.15
C LEU A 60 -1.91 22.48 7.42
N GLN A 61 -1.53 22.02 8.61
CA GLN A 61 -1.65 20.61 8.98
C GLN A 61 -3.11 20.15 8.98
N PHE A 62 -4.01 20.98 9.47
CA PHE A 62 -5.44 20.70 9.48
C PHE A 62 -5.98 20.62 8.04
N GLU A 63 -5.70 21.62 7.20
CA GLU A 63 -6.13 21.64 5.80
C GLU A 63 -5.62 20.41 5.03
N VAL A 64 -4.35 20.06 5.20
CA VAL A 64 -3.76 18.89 4.54
C VAL A 64 -4.39 17.60 5.04
N THR A 65 -4.50 17.39 6.36
CA THR A 65 -4.90 16.09 6.92
C THR A 65 -6.40 15.85 6.94
N GLN A 66 -7.23 16.93 6.95
CA GLN A 66 -8.69 16.84 7.10
C GLN A 66 -9.46 17.28 5.84
N ASN A 67 -8.88 18.17 5.05
CA ASN A 67 -9.51 18.70 3.83
C ASN A 67 -8.72 18.30 2.56
N GLU A 68 -7.69 17.43 2.70
CA GLU A 68 -6.92 16.83 1.60
C GLU A 68 -6.25 17.87 0.67
N VAL A 69 -5.91 19.02 1.23
CA VAL A 69 -5.13 20.05 0.54
C VAL A 69 -3.69 19.58 0.34
N THR A 70 -3.07 19.96 -0.75
CA THR A 70 -1.65 19.69 -1.03
C THR A 70 -0.82 20.93 -0.66
N GLU A 71 0.21 20.77 0.17
CA GLU A 71 1.16 21.83 0.48
C GLU A 71 2.03 22.22 -0.72
N PRO A 72 2.62 23.42 -0.78
CA PRO A 72 3.46 23.85 -1.89
C PRO A 72 4.72 22.98 -2.06
N ALA A 73 5.04 22.63 -3.30
CA ALA A 73 6.27 21.93 -3.66
C ALA A 73 7.50 22.77 -3.31
N PHE A 74 8.58 22.12 -2.89
CA PHE A 74 9.88 22.71 -2.51
C PHE A 74 9.84 23.74 -1.36
N LYS A 75 8.66 24.11 -0.88
CA LYS A 75 8.45 25.04 0.24
C LYS A 75 7.84 24.32 1.45
N ASN A 76 8.25 23.06 1.68
CA ASN A 76 7.77 22.27 2.79
C ASN A 76 8.94 21.67 3.60
N ARG A 77 8.65 21.23 4.82
CA ARG A 77 9.65 20.97 5.86
C ARG A 77 10.58 19.79 5.53
N TYR A 78 10.10 18.77 4.83
CA TYR A 78 10.80 17.49 4.73
C TYR A 78 11.18 17.07 3.30
N TRP A 79 10.89 17.86 2.28
CA TRP A 79 11.24 17.49 0.90
C TRP A 79 12.73 17.16 0.74
N ASN A 80 13.62 17.94 1.39
CA ASN A 80 15.07 17.74 1.35
C ASN A 80 15.66 17.27 2.69
N ASN A 81 14.85 16.73 3.62
CA ASN A 81 15.36 16.21 4.88
C ASN A 81 16.14 14.91 4.65
N LYS A 82 17.43 14.90 5.03
CA LYS A 82 18.35 13.74 4.92
C LYS A 82 18.70 13.13 6.29
N LYS A 83 18.14 13.63 7.37
CA LYS A 83 18.40 13.12 8.73
C LYS A 83 17.86 11.71 8.88
N LYS A 84 18.59 10.84 9.59
CA LYS A 84 18.12 9.49 9.96
C LYS A 84 17.03 9.58 11.01
N GLY A 85 15.94 8.82 10.83
CA GLY A 85 14.81 8.82 11.74
C GLY A 85 13.53 8.32 11.10
N VAL A 86 12.42 8.57 11.77
CA VAL A 86 11.07 8.14 11.37
C VAL A 86 10.16 9.35 11.11
N TYR A 87 9.21 9.14 10.21
CA TYR A 87 8.14 10.08 9.90
C TYR A 87 6.83 9.52 10.46
N LYS A 88 6.24 10.23 11.40
CA LYS A 88 5.02 9.83 12.10
C LYS A 88 3.84 10.68 11.66
N CYS A 89 2.65 10.12 11.73
CA CYS A 89 1.41 10.87 11.51
C CYS A 89 1.30 12.04 12.51
N VAL A 90 1.05 13.23 12.04
CA VAL A 90 0.92 14.43 12.88
C VAL A 90 -0.32 14.37 13.78
N VAL A 91 -1.35 13.62 13.36
CA VAL A 91 -2.63 13.48 14.08
C VAL A 91 -2.55 12.46 15.22
N CYS A 92 -2.07 11.24 14.94
CA CYS A 92 -2.15 10.10 15.86
C CYS A 92 -0.82 9.47 16.27
N ASP A 93 0.30 10.05 15.84
CA ASP A 93 1.67 9.61 16.16
C ASP A 93 2.07 8.25 15.62
N ARG A 94 1.26 7.62 14.75
CA ARG A 94 1.61 6.36 14.10
C ARG A 94 2.84 6.52 13.22
N THR A 95 3.82 5.62 13.32
CA THR A 95 4.99 5.60 12.42
C THR A 95 4.54 5.24 11.01
N LEU A 96 4.83 6.09 10.03
CA LEU A 96 4.38 5.92 8.65
C LEU A 96 5.52 5.51 7.73
N PHE A 97 6.66 6.21 7.81
CA PHE A 97 7.82 6.00 6.95
C PHE A 97 9.11 6.13 7.74
N THR A 98 10.22 5.67 7.14
CA THR A 98 11.56 5.84 7.70
C THR A 98 12.47 6.56 6.70
N SER A 99 13.56 7.14 7.20
CA SER A 99 14.60 7.73 6.34
C SER A 99 15.25 6.73 5.40
N ASN A 100 15.23 5.43 5.73
CA ASN A 100 15.84 4.37 4.91
C ASN A 100 15.11 4.16 3.58
N THR A 101 13.82 4.46 3.54
CA THR A 101 13.01 4.34 2.33
C THR A 101 12.78 5.67 1.62
N LYS A 102 13.32 6.78 2.19
CA LYS A 102 13.23 8.12 1.59
C LYS A 102 14.25 8.31 0.48
N TYR A 103 13.82 8.90 -0.63
CA TYR A 103 14.70 9.23 -1.73
C TYR A 103 14.39 10.59 -2.35
N LYS A 104 15.28 11.09 -3.23
CA LYS A 104 15.11 12.34 -3.97
C LYS A 104 14.32 12.07 -5.25
N SER A 105 13.02 12.35 -5.24
CA SER A 105 12.15 12.18 -6.43
C SER A 105 12.21 13.36 -7.41
N GLY A 106 12.66 14.52 -6.98
CA GLY A 106 12.63 15.75 -7.79
C GLY A 106 11.28 16.47 -7.80
N THR A 107 10.25 15.91 -7.15
CA THR A 107 8.87 16.48 -7.20
C THR A 107 8.62 17.63 -6.24
N GLY A 108 9.52 17.84 -5.28
CA GLY A 108 9.38 18.92 -4.28
C GLY A 108 8.63 18.51 -3.01
N TRP A 109 8.27 17.23 -2.88
CA TRP A 109 7.69 16.64 -1.67
C TRP A 109 8.53 15.49 -1.15
N PRO A 110 8.47 15.16 0.16
CA PRO A 110 9.13 13.98 0.69
C PRO A 110 8.56 12.72 0.05
N SER A 111 9.45 11.93 -0.56
CA SER A 111 9.08 10.73 -1.32
C SER A 111 9.75 9.50 -0.73
N PHE A 112 8.98 8.41 -0.64
CA PHE A 112 9.41 7.13 -0.08
C PHE A 112 9.04 6.01 -1.05
N TYR A 113 9.86 4.95 -1.13
CA TYR A 113 9.53 3.81 -1.98
C TYR A 113 8.69 2.75 -1.25
N MET A 114 8.64 2.77 0.10
CA MET A 114 7.75 1.89 0.88
C MET A 114 7.45 2.51 2.25
N PRO A 115 6.28 2.18 2.85
CA PRO A 115 5.97 2.56 4.23
C PRO A 115 6.78 1.72 5.23
N TYR A 116 6.82 2.18 6.49
CA TYR A 116 7.45 1.46 7.59
C TYR A 116 6.82 0.07 7.83
N LYS A 117 5.50 0.01 7.85
CA LYS A 117 4.68 -1.21 7.77
C LYS A 117 3.56 -0.96 6.78
N SER A 118 3.26 -1.90 5.91
CA SER A 118 2.15 -1.77 4.96
C SER A 118 0.80 -1.51 5.67
N ALA A 119 0.60 -2.13 6.84
CA ALA A 119 -0.59 -1.93 7.66
C ALA A 119 -0.72 -0.52 8.28
N ASN A 120 0.30 0.35 8.20
CA ASN A 120 0.26 1.69 8.79
C ASN A 120 -0.32 2.75 7.86
N VAL A 121 -0.50 2.42 6.59
CA VAL A 121 -1.13 3.26 5.59
C VAL A 121 -2.30 2.51 4.96
N ALA A 122 -3.28 3.24 4.46
CA ALA A 122 -4.39 2.70 3.70
C ALA A 122 -4.60 3.55 2.45
N PHE A 123 -5.41 3.06 1.51
CA PHE A 123 -5.54 3.62 0.18
C PHE A 123 -7.01 3.79 -0.18
N ARG A 124 -7.30 4.86 -0.92
CA ARG A 124 -8.60 5.05 -1.57
C ARG A 124 -8.43 5.73 -2.93
N LYS A 125 -9.42 5.57 -3.81
CA LYS A 125 -9.45 6.28 -5.09
C LYS A 125 -9.75 7.75 -4.86
N ASP A 126 -8.95 8.63 -5.47
CA ASP A 126 -9.18 10.07 -5.51
C ASP A 126 -9.52 10.48 -6.95
N ASN A 127 -10.78 10.84 -7.18
CA ASN A 127 -11.33 11.23 -8.48
C ASN A 127 -11.58 12.75 -8.58
N ARG A 128 -11.02 13.57 -7.70
CA ARG A 128 -11.28 15.03 -7.65
C ARG A 128 -10.66 15.83 -8.79
N PHE A 129 -9.80 15.19 -9.59
CA PHE A 129 -9.18 15.79 -10.77
C PHE A 129 -9.60 15.02 -12.03
N PHE A 130 -9.20 15.51 -13.20
CA PHE A 130 -9.50 14.89 -14.50
C PHE A 130 -8.90 13.47 -14.67
N TYR A 131 -8.09 13.00 -13.73
CA TYR A 131 -7.52 11.66 -13.69
C TYR A 131 -7.61 11.08 -12.28
N THR A 132 -7.79 9.76 -12.21
CA THR A 132 -7.86 9.03 -10.96
C THR A 132 -6.46 8.88 -10.36
N ARG A 133 -6.32 9.20 -9.08
CA ARG A 133 -5.13 8.97 -8.28
C ARG A 133 -5.43 7.98 -7.16
N THR A 134 -4.37 7.37 -6.60
CA THR A 134 -4.49 6.59 -5.37
C THR A 134 -4.02 7.44 -4.20
N GLU A 135 -4.98 7.85 -3.38
CA GLU A 135 -4.71 8.54 -2.13
C GLU A 135 -4.10 7.59 -1.11
N VAL A 136 -3.18 8.11 -0.31
CA VAL A 136 -2.60 7.45 0.87
C VAL A 136 -3.07 8.19 2.11
N HIS A 137 -3.67 7.48 3.05
CA HIS A 137 -4.07 8.01 4.36
C HIS A 137 -3.55 7.13 5.50
N CYS A 138 -3.52 7.67 6.70
CA CYS A 138 -3.13 6.95 7.89
C CYS A 138 -4.20 5.90 8.23
N SER A 139 -3.84 4.61 8.30
CA SER A 139 -4.80 3.53 8.57
C SER A 139 -5.40 3.56 9.99
N ARG A 140 -4.87 4.40 10.91
CA ARG A 140 -5.37 4.53 12.28
C ARG A 140 -6.39 5.66 12.45
N CYS A 141 -6.13 6.83 11.85
CA CYS A 141 -6.92 8.04 12.08
C CYS A 141 -7.47 8.67 10.81
N GLU A 142 -7.26 8.00 9.67
CA GLU A 142 -7.73 8.39 8.33
C GLU A 142 -7.22 9.75 7.83
N ALA A 143 -6.25 10.35 8.54
CA ALA A 143 -5.63 11.60 8.10
C ALA A 143 -5.03 11.44 6.69
N HIS A 144 -5.36 12.34 5.77
CA HIS A 144 -4.75 12.40 4.46
C HIS A 144 -3.25 12.62 4.56
N LEU A 145 -2.46 11.85 3.80
CA LEU A 145 -1.00 11.93 3.79
C LEU A 145 -0.46 12.43 2.45
N GLY A 146 -1.05 12.02 1.35
CA GLY A 146 -0.60 12.28 0.00
C GLY A 146 -1.10 11.24 -0.98
N HIS A 147 -0.29 10.91 -1.99
CA HIS A 147 -0.67 9.96 -3.05
C HIS A 147 0.48 8.98 -3.34
N VAL A 148 0.14 7.82 -3.88
CA VAL A 148 1.10 6.82 -4.35
C VAL A 148 1.00 6.71 -5.88
N PHE A 149 2.18 6.55 -6.50
CA PHE A 149 2.37 6.44 -7.95
C PHE A 149 3.25 5.23 -8.27
N ASP A 150 3.20 4.75 -9.51
CA ASP A 150 3.94 3.56 -10.00
C ASP A 150 5.26 3.93 -10.69
N ASP A 151 5.80 5.12 -10.44
CA ASP A 151 7.01 5.68 -11.00
C ASP A 151 8.17 5.76 -9.99
N GLY A 152 8.13 4.94 -8.96
CA GLY A 152 9.16 4.88 -7.93
C GLY A 152 10.34 3.95 -8.27
N PRO A 153 11.40 3.99 -7.45
CA PRO A 153 12.56 3.10 -7.63
C PRO A 153 12.27 1.67 -7.18
N LYS A 154 13.14 0.74 -7.62
CA LYS A 154 13.20 -0.60 -7.03
C LYS A 154 13.51 -0.49 -5.52
N PRO A 155 13.09 -1.46 -4.66
CA PRO A 155 12.44 -2.72 -5.04
C PRO A 155 10.94 -2.64 -5.30
N SER A 156 10.23 -1.62 -4.81
CA SER A 156 8.76 -1.61 -4.87
C SER A 156 8.18 -1.07 -6.18
N GLY A 157 8.92 -0.25 -6.94
CA GLY A 157 8.40 0.50 -8.06
C GLY A 157 7.42 1.61 -7.68
N LYS A 158 7.14 1.81 -6.38
CA LYS A 158 6.17 2.78 -5.89
C LYS A 158 6.84 4.07 -5.42
N ARG A 159 6.17 5.20 -5.67
CA ARG A 159 6.52 6.50 -5.10
C ARG A 159 5.39 6.99 -4.21
N TYR A 160 5.60 6.92 -2.91
CA TYR A 160 4.75 7.53 -1.89
C TYR A 160 5.13 9.02 -1.79
N CYS A 161 4.37 9.89 -2.44
CA CYS A 161 4.59 11.33 -2.46
C CYS A 161 3.74 11.98 -1.36
N MET A 162 4.37 12.32 -0.23
CA MET A 162 3.67 12.68 0.99
C MET A 162 3.79 14.17 1.30
N ASN A 163 2.75 14.74 1.92
CA ASN A 163 2.81 16.09 2.46
C ASN A 163 3.64 16.11 3.75
N SER A 164 4.60 17.03 3.85
CA SER A 164 5.36 17.27 5.09
C SER A 164 4.46 17.69 6.24
N ALA A 165 3.42 18.47 5.95
CA ALA A 165 2.45 18.96 6.95
C ALA A 165 1.65 17.80 7.59
N ALA A 166 1.46 16.67 6.87
CA ALA A 166 0.79 15.50 7.42
C ALA A 166 1.68 14.68 8.36
N MET A 167 2.96 15.00 8.46
CA MET A 167 3.94 14.21 9.21
C MET A 167 4.72 15.04 10.22
N LYS A 168 5.26 14.35 11.24
CA LYS A 168 6.31 14.86 12.12
C LYS A 168 7.51 13.93 12.09
N PHE A 169 8.71 14.51 12.03
CA PHE A 169 9.96 13.77 12.04
C PHE A 169 10.46 13.56 13.46
N SER A 170 10.98 12.37 13.76
CA SER A 170 11.69 12.04 15.00
C SER A 170 12.99 11.32 14.66
N SER A 171 14.09 11.74 15.28
CA SER A 171 15.38 11.04 15.19
C SER A 171 15.41 9.75 16.04
N ASN A 172 14.44 9.58 16.96
CA ASN A 172 14.36 8.38 17.79
C ASN A 172 13.75 7.24 16.97
N LEU A 173 14.55 6.25 16.65
CA LEU A 173 14.07 4.99 16.06
C LEU A 173 13.34 4.18 17.15
N PRO A 174 12.25 3.50 16.83
CA PRO A 174 11.59 2.58 17.75
C PRO A 174 12.58 1.50 18.21
N LYS A 175 12.66 1.24 19.51
CA LYS A 175 13.61 0.28 20.10
C LYS A 175 13.40 -1.17 19.67
N SER A 176 12.30 -1.51 19.02
CA SER A 176 11.87 -2.90 18.76
C SER A 176 11.83 -3.33 17.29
N GLU A 177 12.31 -2.52 16.36
CA GLU A 177 12.18 -2.91 14.94
C GLU A 177 13.49 -2.70 14.18
N THR A 178 14.24 -3.79 14.09
CA THR A 178 15.31 -3.97 13.11
C THR A 178 14.67 -3.81 11.70
N PRO A 179 15.22 -2.96 10.82
CA PRO A 179 14.78 -2.90 9.43
C PRO A 179 14.78 -4.32 8.86
N LEU A 180 13.74 -4.67 8.10
CA LEU A 180 13.74 -5.92 7.33
C LEU A 180 15.05 -5.96 6.55
N LYS A 181 15.98 -6.82 6.96
CA LYS A 181 17.16 -7.13 6.16
C LYS A 181 16.62 -7.72 4.86
N GLU A 182 16.89 -7.05 3.74
CA GLU A 182 16.76 -7.68 2.44
C GLU A 182 17.46 -9.03 2.50
N LYS A 183 16.70 -10.10 2.24
CA LYS A 183 17.32 -11.38 1.91
C LYS A 183 17.96 -11.15 0.54
N GLU A 184 19.26 -10.95 0.53
CA GLU A 184 20.08 -11.13 -0.67
C GLU A 184 19.82 -12.56 -1.17
N THR A 185 19.03 -12.68 -2.21
CA THR A 185 19.00 -13.88 -3.03
C THR A 185 20.24 -13.86 -3.91
N LYS A 186 21.18 -14.70 -3.57
CA LYS A 186 22.35 -15.05 -4.36
C LYS A 186 21.94 -15.80 -5.63
#